data_d5941d9a6afbae3f038383998b26a4d1
#
_entry.id   d5941d9a6afbae3f038383998b26a4d1
#
_cell.length_a   1.000
_cell.length_b   1.000
_cell.length_c   1.000
_cell.angle_alpha   90.00
_cell.angle_beta   90.00
_cell.angle_gamma   90.00
#
_symmetry.space_group_name_H-M   'P 1'
#
loop_
_entity.id
_entity.type
_entity.pdbx_description
1 polymer ?
#
loop_
_entity_poly.entity_id
_entity_poly.type
_entity_poly.pdbx_seq_one_letter_code
_entity_poly.pdbx_strand_id
1 'polypeptide(L)'
;HKIRVGKTVKDVYSDEELEQMRDTCTNLRDLAIIDVLSSTGIRVGELVNLNIADVDFEKRECVVMGKGNKQRKVYFDARTKIHLYEYIASRHDETKALFVSLNNPHNRLSIRGIETILHKVGSNLKSTKVHPHKFRRTLATKAIDKGMPIEQVQVLLGHSQIDTTLRYAMVNQNNVKASHHKYIG
;
A
#
# COMPACT_ATOMS: atom_id res chain seq x y z
N HIS A 1 20.81 -27.66 -22.54
CA HIS A 1 20.22 -27.23 -21.26
C HIS A 1 19.09 -26.24 -21.53
N LYS A 2 17.84 -26.72 -21.46
CA LYS A 2 16.67 -25.84 -21.42
C LYS A 2 16.67 -25.14 -20.06
N ILE A 3 17.00 -23.87 -20.04
CA ILE A 3 16.72 -23.01 -18.91
C ILE A 3 15.20 -22.97 -18.77
N ARG A 4 14.66 -23.63 -17.75
CA ARG A 4 13.27 -23.43 -17.33
C ARG A 4 13.19 -21.99 -16.85
N VAL A 5 12.71 -21.10 -17.71
CA VAL A 5 12.17 -19.80 -17.28
C VAL A 5 10.97 -20.12 -16.40
N GLY A 6 11.18 -20.16 -15.10
CA GLY A 6 10.08 -20.28 -14.15
C GLY A 6 9.11 -19.16 -14.46
N LYS A 7 7.83 -19.49 -14.72
CA LYS A 7 6.77 -18.51 -14.75
C LYS A 7 6.79 -17.85 -13.36
N THR A 8 7.37 -16.65 -13.27
CA THR A 8 7.19 -15.79 -12.11
C THR A 8 5.72 -15.42 -12.09
N VAL A 9 4.93 -16.17 -11.33
CA VAL A 9 3.57 -15.77 -11.00
C VAL A 9 3.73 -14.44 -10.28
N LYS A 10 3.32 -13.36 -10.91
CA LYS A 10 3.28 -12.04 -10.28
C LYS A 10 2.28 -12.13 -9.13
N ASP A 11 2.77 -12.32 -7.92
CA ASP A 11 1.95 -12.32 -6.70
C ASP A 11 1.62 -10.86 -6.31
N VAL A 12 0.84 -10.23 -7.17
CA VAL A 12 0.39 -8.84 -7.04
C VAL A 12 -1.10 -8.76 -7.38
N TYR A 13 -1.75 -7.71 -6.90
CA TYR A 13 -3.13 -7.44 -7.29
C TYR A 13 -3.21 -6.80 -8.68
N SER A 14 -4.20 -7.22 -9.47
CA SER A 14 -4.58 -6.49 -10.69
C SER A 14 -5.34 -5.21 -10.33
N ASP A 15 -5.49 -4.32 -11.31
CA ASP A 15 -6.28 -3.10 -11.14
C ASP A 15 -7.74 -3.44 -10.85
N GLU A 16 -8.29 -4.45 -11.53
CA GLU A 16 -9.65 -4.94 -11.33
C GLU A 16 -9.84 -5.50 -9.91
N GLU A 17 -8.87 -6.27 -9.41
CA GLU A 17 -8.92 -6.79 -8.04
C GLU A 17 -8.94 -5.67 -7.00
N LEU A 18 -8.15 -4.61 -7.19
CA LEU A 18 -8.16 -3.46 -6.29
C LEU A 18 -9.51 -2.72 -6.32
N GLU A 19 -10.10 -2.54 -7.49
CA GLU A 19 -11.45 -1.96 -7.61
C GLU A 19 -12.51 -2.82 -6.93
N GLN A 20 -12.44 -4.15 -7.11
CA GLN A 20 -13.35 -5.09 -6.44
C GLN A 20 -13.20 -5.02 -4.92
N MET A 21 -11.99 -4.88 -4.39
CA MET A 21 -11.78 -4.69 -2.96
C MET A 21 -12.47 -3.42 -2.45
N ARG A 22 -12.36 -2.32 -3.18
CA ARG A 22 -13.04 -1.07 -2.83
C ARG A 22 -14.55 -1.23 -2.81
N ASP A 23 -15.09 -1.90 -3.83
CA ASP A 23 -16.53 -2.13 -3.98
C ASP A 23 -17.10 -3.05 -2.87
N THR A 24 -16.29 -3.94 -2.30
CA THR A 24 -16.72 -4.81 -1.20
C THR A 24 -16.71 -4.12 0.16
N CYS A 25 -16.07 -2.98 0.30
CA CYS A 25 -16.04 -2.25 1.57
C CYS A 25 -17.43 -1.70 1.91
N THR A 26 -17.88 -1.96 3.14
CA THR A 26 -19.21 -1.58 3.62
C THR A 26 -19.19 -0.30 4.46
N ASN A 27 -18.02 0.25 4.74
CA ASN A 27 -17.85 1.46 5.54
C ASN A 27 -16.64 2.27 5.07
N LEU A 28 -16.63 3.55 5.43
CA LEU A 28 -15.58 4.50 5.00
C LEU A 28 -14.20 4.17 5.56
N ARG A 29 -14.13 3.59 6.76
CA ARG A 29 -12.85 3.20 7.38
C ARG A 29 -12.14 2.15 6.54
N ASP A 30 -12.84 1.07 6.20
CA ASP A 30 -12.25 -0.05 5.46
C ASP A 30 -11.82 0.38 4.06
N LEU A 31 -12.63 1.21 3.40
CA LEU A 31 -12.29 1.81 2.12
C LEU A 31 -11.02 2.66 2.21
N ALA A 32 -10.91 3.52 3.23
CA ALA A 32 -9.72 4.33 3.44
C ALA A 32 -8.47 3.47 3.73
N ILE A 33 -8.61 2.37 4.47
CA ILE A 33 -7.51 1.43 4.72
C ILE A 33 -7.00 0.82 3.41
N ILE A 34 -7.90 0.33 2.56
CA ILE A 34 -7.53 -0.25 1.24
C ILE A 34 -6.79 0.79 0.40
N ASP A 35 -7.30 2.02 0.35
CA ASP A 35 -6.69 3.08 -0.43
C ASP A 35 -5.31 3.49 0.09
N VAL A 36 -5.15 3.62 1.40
CA VAL A 36 -3.85 3.95 2.00
C VAL A 36 -2.84 2.84 1.72
N LEU A 37 -3.20 1.58 1.92
CA LEU A 37 -2.32 0.45 1.62
C LEU A 37 -1.92 0.41 0.14
N SER A 38 -2.88 0.65 -0.76
CA SER A 38 -2.67 0.58 -2.22
C SER A 38 -1.79 1.71 -2.74
N SER A 39 -2.00 2.94 -2.25
CA SER A 39 -1.30 4.11 -2.80
C SER A 39 0.04 4.39 -2.14
N THR A 40 0.22 4.03 -0.87
CA THR A 40 1.44 4.36 -0.12
C THR A 40 2.45 3.22 -0.04
N GLY A 41 2.00 1.97 -0.13
CA GLY A 41 2.83 0.81 0.14
C GLY A 41 3.33 0.73 1.60
N ILE A 42 2.68 1.39 2.52
CA ILE A 42 3.02 1.45 3.95
C ILE A 42 3.06 0.06 4.58
N ARG A 43 3.94 -0.14 5.55
CA ARG A 43 3.92 -1.37 6.36
C ARG A 43 2.75 -1.35 7.33
N VAL A 44 2.18 -2.52 7.62
CA VAL A 44 1.03 -2.63 8.52
C VAL A 44 1.32 -2.07 9.92
N GLY A 45 2.52 -2.28 10.44
CA GLY A 45 2.93 -1.70 11.73
C GLY A 45 3.00 -0.18 11.71
N GLU A 46 3.46 0.40 10.62
CA GLU A 46 3.46 1.85 10.41
C GLU A 46 2.04 2.40 10.28
N LEU A 47 1.17 1.68 9.56
CA LEU A 47 -0.23 2.06 9.37
C LEU A 47 -0.98 2.20 10.69
N VAL A 48 -0.87 1.20 11.56
CA VAL A 48 -1.58 1.20 12.85
C VAL A 48 -1.07 2.27 13.82
N ASN A 49 0.18 2.68 13.66
CA ASN A 49 0.78 3.71 14.50
C ASN A 49 0.51 5.14 14.01
N LEU A 50 -0.08 5.31 12.83
CA LEU A 50 -0.44 6.64 12.34
C LEU A 50 -1.46 7.33 13.24
N ASN A 51 -1.21 8.61 13.50
CA ASN A 51 -2.17 9.52 14.08
C ASN A 51 -2.76 10.44 12.99
N ILE A 52 -3.91 11.02 13.25
CA ILE A 52 -4.52 12.00 12.35
C ILE A 52 -3.54 13.15 12.07
N ALA A 53 -2.80 13.58 13.11
CA ALA A 53 -1.83 14.67 12.98
C ALA A 53 -0.63 14.35 12.05
N ASP A 54 -0.38 13.07 11.75
CA ASP A 54 0.70 12.65 10.85
C ASP A 54 0.34 12.82 9.37
N VAL A 55 -0.92 13.18 9.06
CA VAL A 55 -1.43 13.28 7.68
C VAL A 55 -1.45 14.73 7.23
N ASP A 56 -0.73 15.02 6.15
CA ASP A 56 -0.83 16.29 5.43
C ASP A 56 -1.70 16.09 4.18
N PHE A 57 -2.94 16.58 4.24
CA PHE A 57 -3.89 16.44 3.14
C PHE A 57 -3.54 17.29 1.93
N GLU A 58 -2.97 18.46 2.14
CA GLU A 58 -2.60 19.34 1.03
C GLU A 58 -1.47 18.75 0.20
N LYS A 59 -0.42 18.28 0.88
CA LYS A 59 0.73 17.65 0.23
C LYS A 59 0.50 16.19 -0.12
N ARG A 60 -0.58 15.59 0.35
CA ARG A 60 -0.90 14.16 0.19
C ARG A 60 0.25 13.26 0.67
N GLU A 61 0.69 13.50 1.87
CA GLU A 61 1.77 12.75 2.49
C GLU A 61 1.49 12.44 3.96
N CYS A 62 2.08 11.35 4.44
CA CYS A 62 2.09 10.98 5.85
C CYS A 62 3.53 10.84 6.32
N VAL A 63 3.78 11.20 7.58
CA VAL A 63 5.05 10.90 8.24
C VAL A 63 4.88 9.59 9.02
N VAL A 64 5.71 8.61 8.71
CA VAL A 64 5.72 7.32 9.39
C VAL A 64 7.03 7.11 10.14
N MET A 65 6.96 6.37 11.25
CA MET A 65 8.12 5.98 12.02
C MET A 65 8.51 4.56 11.63
N GLY A 66 9.63 4.43 10.93
CA GLY A 66 10.17 3.16 10.52
C GLY A 66 11.06 2.51 11.57
N LYS A 67 11.73 1.44 11.17
CA LYS A 67 12.67 0.69 12.01
C LYS A 67 13.81 1.59 12.51
N GLY A 68 14.12 1.50 13.80
CA GLY A 68 15.18 2.29 14.44
C GLY A 68 14.81 3.76 14.64
N ASN A 69 13.52 4.09 14.83
CA ASN A 69 12.99 5.44 15.02
C ASN A 69 13.33 6.41 13.86
N LYS A 70 13.55 5.89 12.67
CA LYS A 70 13.76 6.71 11.47
C LYS A 70 12.42 7.13 10.89
N GLN A 71 12.22 8.43 10.78
CA GLN A 71 11.06 8.99 10.08
C GLN A 71 11.26 8.89 8.57
N ARG A 72 10.18 8.59 7.87
CA ARG A 72 10.09 8.72 6.42
C ARG A 72 8.73 9.24 6.02
N LYS A 73 8.64 9.79 4.82
CA LYS A 73 7.36 10.18 4.24
C LYS A 73 6.84 9.10 3.32
N VAL A 74 5.54 8.89 3.35
CA VAL A 74 4.81 8.11 2.36
C VAL A 74 3.79 9.00 1.69
N TYR A 75 3.46 8.71 0.44
CA TYR A 75 2.63 9.56 -0.40
C TYR A 75 1.39 8.80 -0.83
N PHE A 76 0.27 9.50 -0.86
CA PHE A 76 -1.00 8.94 -1.29
C PHE A 76 -1.61 9.73 -2.44
N ASP A 77 -2.46 9.07 -3.22
CA ASP A 77 -3.10 9.66 -4.38
C ASP A 77 -4.35 10.49 -4.03
N ALA A 78 -4.94 11.12 -5.04
CA ALA A 78 -6.10 11.98 -4.87
C ALA A 78 -7.34 11.20 -4.37
N ARG A 79 -7.53 9.97 -4.82
CA ARG A 79 -8.62 9.09 -4.36
C ARG A 79 -8.50 8.81 -2.87
N THR A 80 -7.30 8.45 -2.41
CA THR A 80 -7.00 8.21 -1.00
C THR A 80 -7.26 9.45 -0.16
N LYS A 81 -6.86 10.62 -0.63
CA LYS A 81 -7.15 11.89 0.03
C LYS A 81 -8.64 12.07 0.29
N ILE A 82 -9.47 11.85 -0.72
CA ILE A 82 -10.92 12.02 -0.63
C ILE A 82 -11.51 11.04 0.38
N HIS A 83 -11.21 9.76 0.24
CA HIS A 83 -11.78 8.72 1.10
C HIS A 83 -11.29 8.81 2.54
N LEU A 84 -10.02 9.14 2.74
CA LEU A 84 -9.46 9.33 4.07
C LEU A 84 -10.07 10.54 4.78
N TYR A 85 -10.28 11.63 4.06
CA TYR A 85 -10.94 12.81 4.58
C TYR A 85 -12.39 12.52 4.97
N GLU A 86 -13.14 11.84 4.11
CA GLU A 86 -14.53 11.43 4.40
C GLU A 86 -14.62 10.53 5.63
N TYR A 87 -13.69 9.57 5.77
CA TYR A 87 -13.62 8.70 6.93
C TYR A 87 -13.40 9.51 8.21
N ILE A 88 -12.41 10.38 8.23
CA ILE A 88 -12.12 11.21 9.42
C ILE A 88 -13.31 12.12 9.75
N ALA A 89 -13.92 12.74 8.76
CA ALA A 89 -15.09 13.61 8.94
C ALA A 89 -16.30 12.85 9.50
N SER A 90 -16.42 11.57 9.22
CA SER A 90 -17.50 10.70 9.74
C SER A 90 -17.32 10.26 11.20
N ARG A 91 -16.14 10.47 11.75
CA ARG A 91 -15.83 10.03 13.13
C ARG A 91 -16.43 10.98 14.15
N HIS A 92 -16.89 10.39 15.26
CA HIS A 92 -17.47 11.11 16.41
C HIS A 92 -16.73 10.79 17.72
N ASP A 93 -15.48 10.30 17.63
CA ASP A 93 -14.61 10.04 18.77
C ASP A 93 -13.46 11.05 18.83
N GLU A 94 -12.75 11.07 19.95
CA GLU A 94 -11.62 11.97 20.16
C GLU A 94 -10.26 11.23 20.15
N THR A 95 -10.25 9.99 19.68
CA THR A 95 -9.03 9.20 19.58
C THR A 95 -8.10 9.81 18.52
N LYS A 96 -6.85 10.05 18.91
CA LYS A 96 -5.85 10.64 17.97
C LYS A 96 -5.37 9.68 16.90
N ALA A 97 -5.57 8.36 17.08
CA ALA A 97 -5.20 7.37 16.06
C ALA A 97 -5.94 7.61 14.76
N LEU A 98 -5.26 7.39 13.63
CA LEU A 98 -5.89 7.53 12.32
C LEU A 98 -6.96 6.45 12.11
N PHE A 99 -6.64 5.19 12.35
CA PHE A 99 -7.57 4.08 12.19
C PHE A 99 -7.98 3.48 13.54
N VAL A 100 -9.27 3.47 13.76
CA VAL A 100 -9.88 3.03 15.03
C VAL A 100 -10.95 1.97 14.81
N SER A 101 -11.26 1.24 15.88
CA SER A 101 -12.40 0.31 15.90
C SER A 101 -13.71 1.07 15.63
N LEU A 102 -14.63 0.44 14.91
CA LEU A 102 -15.98 0.97 14.68
C LEU A 102 -16.86 0.88 15.94
N ASN A 103 -16.48 0.06 16.90
CA ASN A 103 -17.18 -0.14 18.17
C ASN A 103 -16.57 0.72 19.28
N ASN A 104 -17.42 1.18 20.21
CA ASN A 104 -16.93 1.84 21.41
C ASN A 104 -15.98 0.93 22.19
N PRO A 105 -14.89 1.48 22.76
CA PRO A 105 -14.53 2.90 22.85
C PRO A 105 -13.70 3.46 21.70
N HIS A 106 -13.78 2.92 20.49
CA HIS A 106 -13.05 3.37 19.31
C HIS A 106 -11.52 3.38 19.51
N ASN A 107 -11.00 2.28 20.00
CA ASN A 107 -9.56 2.12 20.19
C ASN A 107 -8.81 2.04 18.86
N ARG A 108 -7.54 2.45 18.91
CA ARG A 108 -6.61 2.27 17.79
C ARG A 108 -6.66 0.81 17.29
N LEU A 109 -6.76 0.63 15.99
CA LEU A 109 -6.67 -0.72 15.41
C LEU A 109 -5.28 -1.31 15.65
N SER A 110 -5.26 -2.60 15.96
CA SER A 110 -4.05 -3.41 16.02
C SER A 110 -3.69 -3.96 14.63
N ILE A 111 -2.48 -4.47 14.48
CA ILE A 111 -2.07 -5.20 13.26
C ILE A 111 -3.07 -6.33 12.97
N ARG A 112 -3.43 -7.10 14.00
CA ARG A 112 -4.42 -8.19 13.87
C ARG A 112 -5.79 -7.67 13.44
N GLY A 113 -6.19 -6.48 13.91
CA GLY A 113 -7.43 -5.83 13.49
C GLY A 113 -7.42 -5.50 12.01
N ILE A 114 -6.33 -4.97 11.49
CA ILE A 114 -6.16 -4.71 10.05
C ILE A 114 -6.22 -6.02 9.26
N GLU A 115 -5.51 -7.05 9.70
CA GLU A 115 -5.49 -8.36 9.02
C GLU A 115 -6.89 -8.98 8.98
N THR A 116 -7.67 -8.85 10.05
CA THR A 116 -9.07 -9.32 10.10
C THR A 116 -9.95 -8.59 9.10
N ILE A 117 -9.81 -7.28 8.98
CA ILE A 117 -10.52 -6.47 7.99
C ILE A 117 -10.17 -6.92 6.57
N LEU A 118 -8.88 -7.09 6.30
CA LEU A 118 -8.41 -7.54 4.97
C LEU A 118 -8.86 -8.95 4.65
N HIS A 119 -8.88 -9.84 5.62
CA HIS A 119 -9.41 -11.20 5.44
C HIS A 119 -10.90 -11.17 5.07
N LYS A 120 -11.68 -10.32 5.72
CA LYS A 120 -13.11 -10.14 5.39
C LYS A 120 -13.31 -9.59 3.98
N VAL A 121 -12.51 -8.60 3.58
CA VAL A 121 -12.52 -8.08 2.21
C VAL A 121 -12.19 -9.20 1.22
N GLY A 122 -11.16 -9.98 1.51
CA GLY A 122 -10.73 -11.10 0.66
C GLY A 122 -11.77 -12.23 0.55
N SER A 123 -12.55 -12.49 1.59
CA SER A 123 -13.58 -13.53 1.56
C SER A 123 -14.71 -13.24 0.56
N ASN A 124 -14.89 -11.97 0.21
CA ASN A 124 -15.83 -11.56 -0.83
C ASN A 124 -15.24 -11.65 -2.25
N LEU A 125 -13.93 -11.88 -2.36
CA LEU A 125 -13.21 -12.06 -3.61
C LEU A 125 -12.84 -13.55 -3.73
N LYS A 126 -13.54 -14.28 -4.55
CA LYS A 126 -13.56 -15.78 -4.58
C LYS A 126 -12.20 -16.47 -4.74
N SER A 127 -11.11 -15.79 -5.03
CA SER A 127 -9.81 -16.42 -5.31
C SER A 127 -8.60 -15.64 -4.81
N THR A 128 -8.80 -14.48 -4.19
CA THR A 128 -7.70 -13.58 -3.84
C THR A 128 -7.49 -13.53 -2.33
N LYS A 129 -6.30 -13.93 -1.90
CA LYS A 129 -5.87 -13.73 -0.52
C LYS A 129 -5.41 -12.29 -0.32
N VAL A 130 -6.06 -11.57 0.59
CA VAL A 130 -5.78 -10.15 0.85
C VAL A 130 -4.97 -10.00 2.15
N HIS A 131 -3.77 -9.45 2.02
CA HIS A 131 -2.89 -9.18 3.16
C HIS A 131 -1.98 -7.96 2.88
N PRO A 132 -1.47 -7.28 3.93
CA PRO A 132 -0.76 -6.01 3.76
C PRO A 132 0.46 -6.07 2.84
N HIS A 133 1.27 -7.11 2.97
CA HIS A 133 2.52 -7.22 2.23
C HIS A 133 2.32 -7.28 0.71
N LYS A 134 1.21 -7.86 0.27
CA LYS A 134 0.88 -7.94 -1.16
C LYS A 134 0.56 -6.57 -1.76
N PHE A 135 -0.01 -5.64 -1.01
CA PHE A 135 -0.18 -4.24 -1.45
C PHE A 135 1.17 -3.58 -1.72
N ARG A 136 2.16 -3.80 -0.87
CA ARG A 136 3.51 -3.27 -1.05
C ARG A 136 4.17 -3.80 -2.32
N ARG A 137 4.10 -5.11 -2.54
CA ARG A 137 4.61 -5.74 -3.77
C ARG A 137 3.90 -5.22 -5.00
N THR A 138 2.60 -5.04 -4.93
CA THR A 138 1.79 -4.50 -6.03
C THR A 138 2.22 -3.09 -6.40
N LEU A 139 2.36 -2.21 -5.42
CA LEU A 139 2.81 -0.83 -5.66
C LEU A 139 4.21 -0.80 -6.25
N ALA A 140 5.14 -1.55 -5.67
CA ALA A 140 6.52 -1.62 -6.14
C ALA A 140 6.60 -2.11 -7.59
N THR A 141 5.90 -3.19 -7.90
CA THR A 141 5.88 -3.77 -9.25
C THR A 141 5.29 -2.79 -10.26
N LYS A 142 4.16 -2.16 -9.95
CA LYS A 142 3.55 -1.15 -10.82
C LYS A 142 4.45 0.06 -11.04
N ALA A 143 5.09 0.55 -9.98
CA ALA A 143 6.00 1.69 -10.06
C ALA A 143 7.18 1.39 -10.99
N ILE A 144 7.79 0.22 -10.83
CA ILE A 144 8.91 -0.22 -11.67
C ILE A 144 8.45 -0.43 -13.11
N ASP A 145 7.31 -1.07 -13.33
CA ASP A 145 6.74 -1.29 -14.67
C ASP A 145 6.45 0.03 -15.40
N LYS A 146 6.14 1.09 -14.67
CA LYS A 146 5.94 2.44 -15.21
C LYS A 146 7.23 3.25 -15.37
N GLY A 147 8.38 2.69 -14.99
CA GLY A 147 9.70 3.29 -15.19
C GLY A 147 10.27 4.03 -13.98
N MET A 148 9.68 3.92 -12.79
CA MET A 148 10.30 4.48 -11.59
C MET A 148 11.63 3.79 -11.30
N PRO A 149 12.74 4.54 -11.10
CA PRO A 149 14.01 3.95 -10.75
C PRO A 149 13.93 3.13 -9.45
N ILE A 150 14.62 2.00 -9.41
CA ILE A 150 14.59 1.07 -8.28
C ILE A 150 15.01 1.75 -6.96
N GLU A 151 15.99 2.66 -7.02
CA GLU A 151 16.46 3.40 -5.86
C GLU A 151 15.36 4.27 -5.25
N GLN A 152 14.52 4.86 -6.08
CA GLN A 152 13.36 5.64 -5.62
C GLN A 152 12.30 4.75 -5.00
N VAL A 153 12.05 3.58 -5.59
CA VAL A 153 11.11 2.60 -5.03
C VAL A 153 11.59 2.12 -3.65
N GLN A 154 12.89 1.87 -3.50
CA GLN A 154 13.47 1.50 -2.21
C GLN A 154 13.25 2.58 -1.14
N VAL A 155 13.48 3.85 -1.48
CA VAL A 155 13.24 4.98 -0.56
C VAL A 155 11.76 5.07 -0.22
N LEU A 156 10.89 4.96 -1.21
CA LEU A 156 9.43 5.01 -1.03
C LEU A 156 8.93 3.95 -0.04
N LEU A 157 9.44 2.72 -0.14
CA LEU A 157 9.05 1.60 0.71
C LEU A 157 9.84 1.54 2.03
N GLY A 158 10.87 2.36 2.19
CA GLY A 158 11.74 2.37 3.38
C GLY A 158 12.60 1.12 3.50
N HIS A 159 13.00 0.52 2.37
CA HIS A 159 13.90 -0.63 2.36
C HIS A 159 15.36 -0.17 2.46
N SER A 160 16.11 -0.77 3.37
CA SER A 160 17.57 -0.59 3.44
C SER A 160 18.32 -1.47 2.43
N GLN A 161 17.67 -2.53 1.95
CA GLN A 161 18.20 -3.47 0.97
C GLN A 161 17.14 -3.81 -0.07
N ILE A 162 17.58 -4.20 -1.28
CA ILE A 162 16.69 -4.67 -2.33
C ILE A 162 16.04 -5.99 -1.88
N ASP A 163 14.71 -5.96 -1.72
CA ASP A 163 13.91 -7.14 -1.47
C ASP A 163 13.97 -8.08 -2.69
N THR A 164 13.94 -9.39 -2.44
CA THR A 164 13.91 -10.42 -3.49
C THR A 164 12.79 -10.19 -4.50
N THR A 165 11.64 -9.71 -4.06
CA THR A 165 10.48 -9.37 -4.91
C THR A 165 10.80 -8.23 -5.88
N LEU A 166 11.53 -7.21 -5.42
CA LEU A 166 11.97 -6.09 -6.27
C LEU A 166 13.03 -6.50 -7.28
N ARG A 167 13.88 -7.48 -6.94
CA ARG A 167 14.89 -8.02 -7.87
C ARG A 167 14.26 -8.60 -9.13
N TYR A 168 13.13 -9.28 -9.04
CA TYR A 168 12.42 -9.83 -10.20
C TYR A 168 11.83 -8.73 -11.07
N ALA A 169 11.32 -7.65 -10.48
CA ALA A 169 10.79 -6.51 -11.22
C ALA A 169 11.91 -5.73 -11.95
N MET A 170 13.15 -5.71 -11.42
CA MET A 170 14.30 -5.06 -12.06
C MET A 170 14.69 -5.66 -13.40
N VAL A 171 14.34 -6.92 -13.66
CA VAL A 171 14.74 -7.65 -14.88
C VAL A 171 13.61 -7.70 -15.91
N ASN A 172 12.58 -6.88 -15.75
CA ASN A 172 11.48 -6.80 -16.71
C ASN A 172 12.00 -6.18 -18.02
N GLN A 173 11.94 -6.95 -19.12
CA GLN A 173 12.40 -6.53 -20.44
C GLN A 173 11.73 -5.25 -20.95
N ASN A 174 10.46 -5.01 -20.56
CA ASN A 174 9.76 -3.78 -20.93
C ASN A 174 10.39 -2.56 -20.25
N ASN A 175 10.84 -2.68 -19.01
CA ASN A 175 11.52 -1.60 -18.29
C ASN A 175 12.90 -1.33 -18.88
N VAL A 176 13.64 -2.35 -19.26
CA VAL A 176 14.95 -2.20 -19.95
C VAL A 176 14.76 -1.46 -21.26
N LYS A 177 13.76 -1.82 -22.04
CA LYS A 177 13.45 -1.16 -23.32
C LYS A 177 13.05 0.31 -23.11
N ALA A 178 12.17 0.59 -22.16
CA ALA A 178 11.74 1.96 -21.84
C ALA A 178 12.92 2.81 -21.37
N SER A 179 13.78 2.28 -20.53
CA SER A 179 14.99 2.95 -20.07
C SER A 179 15.96 3.22 -21.22
N HIS A 180 16.16 2.25 -22.12
CA HIS A 180 16.99 2.43 -23.29
C HIS A 180 16.48 3.60 -24.15
N HIS A 181 15.18 3.63 -24.46
CA HIS A 181 14.59 4.72 -25.24
C HIS A 181 14.71 6.07 -24.54
N LYS A 182 14.52 6.12 -23.23
CA LYS A 182 14.55 7.37 -22.46
C LYS A 182 15.95 7.95 -22.33
N TYR A 183 16.96 7.10 -22.11
CA TYR A 183 18.31 7.56 -21.73
C TYR A 183 19.36 7.44 -22.83
N ILE A 184 19.14 6.62 -23.83
CA ILE A 184 20.12 6.38 -24.90
C ILE A 184 19.58 6.84 -26.27
N GLY A 185 18.30 6.82 -26.47
CA GLY A 185 17.63 7.17 -27.72
C GLY A 185 17.30 5.93 -28.49
#